data_9fceccc9cce7b49679097ed9f5db949d
#
_entry.id   9fceccc9cce7b49679097ed9f5db949d
#
_cell.length_a   1.000
_cell.length_b   1.000
_cell.length_c   1.000
_cell.angle_alpha   90.00
_cell.angle_beta   90.00
_cell.angle_gamma   90.00
#
_symmetry.space_group_name_H-M   'P 1'
#
loop_
_entity.id
_entity.type
_entity.pdbx_description
1 polymer ?
#
loop_
_entity_poly.entity_id
_entity_poly.type
_entity_poly.pdbx_seq_one_letter_code
_entity_poly.pdbx_strand_id
1 'polypeptide(L)'
;DVLYQAVLERLQYWAKAVQQDEEKVLNKIQKVGNAERIREKKKKASALKKAENRQNEIDRLFAKMYEDRACEKITERNFIMLSGKYQKEQIELEQQITNLREELSKMEQDMIGAEK
;
A
#
# COMPACT_ATOMS: atom_id res chain seq x y z
N ASP A 1 35.90 46.48 18.42
CA ASP A 1 34.74 47.33 18.27
C ASP A 1 33.48 46.66 18.86
N VAL A 2 32.96 47.26 19.93
CA VAL A 2 31.82 46.71 20.69
C VAL A 2 30.57 46.63 19.83
N LEU A 3 30.32 47.63 18.97
CA LEU A 3 29.16 47.63 18.07
C LEU A 3 29.21 46.52 17.04
N TYR A 4 30.37 46.26 16.49
CA TYR A 4 30.56 45.19 15.51
C TYR A 4 30.31 43.81 16.13
N GLN A 5 30.83 43.57 17.35
CA GLN A 5 30.63 42.34 18.06
C GLN A 5 29.17 42.11 18.42
N ALA A 6 28.45 43.16 18.86
CA ALA A 6 27.02 43.06 19.19
C ALA A 6 26.19 42.71 17.97
N VAL A 7 26.49 43.26 16.80
CA VAL A 7 25.80 42.91 15.55
C VAL A 7 26.10 41.46 15.13
N LEU A 8 27.35 41.06 15.27
CA LEU A 8 27.78 39.70 14.95
C LEU A 8 27.07 38.64 15.82
N GLU A 9 26.98 38.90 17.13
CA GLU A 9 26.30 38.05 18.08
C GLU A 9 24.79 37.92 17.75
N ARG A 10 24.14 39.04 17.38
CA ARG A 10 22.75 39.03 16.96
C ARG A 10 22.53 38.21 15.69
N LEU A 11 23.40 38.37 14.71
CA LEU A 11 23.34 37.60 13.46
C LEU A 11 23.52 36.11 13.72
N GLN A 12 24.44 35.73 14.59
CA GLN A 12 24.67 34.34 14.98
C GLN A 12 23.46 33.77 15.70
N TYR A 13 22.84 34.55 16.59
CA TYR A 13 21.64 34.14 17.30
C TYR A 13 20.47 33.88 16.34
N TRP A 14 20.22 34.78 15.40
CA TRP A 14 19.18 34.67 14.40
C TRP A 14 19.42 33.47 13.47
N ALA A 15 20.64 33.27 13.03
CA ALA A 15 21.00 32.12 12.19
C ALA A 15 20.76 30.81 12.90
N LYS A 16 21.06 30.73 14.19
CA LYS A 16 20.84 29.54 15.01
C LYS A 16 19.35 29.27 15.23
N ALA A 17 18.56 30.32 15.47
CA ALA A 17 17.09 30.20 15.64
C ALA A 17 16.42 29.72 14.36
N VAL A 18 16.80 30.25 13.20
CA VAL A 18 16.28 29.81 11.90
C VAL A 18 16.62 28.35 11.63
N GLN A 19 17.85 27.95 11.94
CA GLN A 19 18.30 26.56 11.76
C GLN A 19 17.48 25.58 12.62
N GLN A 20 17.19 25.96 13.87
CA GLN A 20 16.34 25.13 14.76
C GLN A 20 14.92 25.01 14.25
N ASP A 21 14.35 26.09 13.72
CA ASP A 21 13.00 26.07 13.14
C ASP A 21 12.94 25.18 11.90
N GLU A 22 13.96 25.22 11.05
CA GLU A 22 14.04 24.33 9.88
C GLU A 22 14.10 22.87 10.29
N GLU A 23 14.88 22.52 11.31
CA GLU A 23 14.95 21.15 11.83
C GLU A 23 13.61 20.68 12.36
N LYS A 24 12.86 21.51 13.09
CA LYS A 24 11.53 21.18 13.59
C LYS A 24 10.53 20.93 12.47
N VAL A 25 10.56 21.77 11.43
CA VAL A 25 9.68 21.62 10.26
C VAL A 25 10.00 20.33 9.51
N LEU A 26 11.30 20.04 9.28
CA LEU A 26 11.74 18.81 8.64
C LEU A 26 11.29 17.56 9.42
N ASN A 27 11.44 17.61 10.75
CA ASN A 27 10.99 16.49 11.61
C ASN A 27 9.48 16.27 11.51
N LYS A 28 8.69 17.34 11.48
CA LYS A 28 7.23 17.23 11.29
C LYS A 28 6.86 16.64 9.94
N ILE A 29 7.54 17.08 8.87
CA ILE A 29 7.33 16.57 7.52
C ILE A 29 7.65 15.08 7.46
N GLN A 30 8.75 14.64 8.07
CA GLN A 30 9.14 13.24 8.12
C GLN A 30 8.11 12.39 8.88
N LYS A 31 7.61 12.88 10.02
CA LYS A 31 6.60 12.15 10.80
C LYS A 31 5.29 12.00 10.04
N VAL A 32 4.83 13.06 9.36
CA VAL A 32 3.62 13.02 8.54
C VAL A 32 3.81 12.08 7.36
N GLY A 33 4.95 12.14 6.68
CA GLY A 33 5.27 11.26 5.57
C GLY A 33 5.31 9.79 5.98
N ASN A 34 5.91 9.48 7.14
CA ASN A 34 5.95 8.13 7.69
C ASN A 34 4.56 7.63 8.06
N ALA A 35 3.72 8.48 8.68
CA ALA A 35 2.34 8.12 9.03
C ALA A 35 1.51 7.80 7.78
N GLU A 36 1.65 8.57 6.71
CA GLU A 36 0.99 8.33 5.44
C GLU A 36 1.46 7.02 4.80
N ARG A 37 2.76 6.75 4.81
CA ARG A 37 3.34 5.50 4.30
C ARG A 37 2.80 4.28 5.04
N ILE A 38 2.71 4.37 6.36
CA ILE A 38 2.15 3.29 7.19
C ILE A 38 0.69 3.06 6.85
N ARG A 39 -0.10 4.12 6.67
CA ARG A 39 -1.51 4.01 6.28
C ARG A 39 -1.67 3.37 4.90
N GLU A 40 -0.90 3.80 3.92
CA GLU A 40 -0.91 3.23 2.58
C GLU A 40 -0.52 1.77 2.59
N LYS A 41 0.52 1.41 3.35
CA LYS A 41 0.95 0.03 3.50
C LYS A 41 -0.15 -0.84 4.09
N LYS A 42 -0.82 -0.38 5.15
CA LYS A 42 -1.95 -1.08 5.76
C LYS A 42 -3.12 -1.23 4.80
N LYS A 43 -3.42 -0.19 4.05
CA LYS A 43 -4.51 -0.17 3.06
C LYS A 43 -4.25 -1.20 1.96
N LYS A 44 -3.03 -1.24 1.44
CA LYS A 44 -2.62 -2.19 0.40
C LYS A 44 -2.57 -3.62 0.93
N ALA A 45 -2.07 -3.83 2.14
CA ALA A 45 -2.07 -5.14 2.78
C ALA A 45 -3.49 -5.65 3.00
N SER A 46 -4.42 -4.79 3.41
CA SER A 46 -5.83 -5.15 3.56
C SER A 46 -6.48 -5.49 2.22
N ALA A 47 -6.19 -4.71 1.17
CA ALA A 47 -6.68 -4.97 -0.18
C ALA A 47 -6.13 -6.30 -0.72
N LEU A 48 -4.85 -6.59 -0.48
CA LEU A 48 -4.22 -7.85 -0.86
C LEU A 48 -4.91 -9.04 -0.18
N LYS A 49 -5.16 -8.93 1.12
CA LYS A 49 -5.84 -9.99 1.87
C LYS A 49 -7.26 -10.24 1.36
N LYS A 50 -8.00 -9.17 1.05
CA LYS A 50 -9.34 -9.29 0.47
C LYS A 50 -9.31 -9.97 -0.90
N ALA A 51 -8.34 -9.61 -1.73
CA ALA A 51 -8.18 -10.22 -3.05
C ALA A 51 -7.83 -11.70 -2.95
N GLU A 52 -6.92 -12.08 -2.05
CA GLU A 52 -6.57 -13.48 -1.80
C GLU A 52 -7.76 -14.28 -1.26
N ASN A 53 -8.53 -13.70 -0.33
CA ASN A 53 -9.73 -14.34 0.21
C ASN A 53 -10.77 -14.56 -0.89
N ARG A 54 -10.95 -13.58 -1.78
CA ARG A 54 -11.89 -13.73 -2.91
C ARG A 54 -11.42 -14.79 -3.88
N GLN A 55 -10.12 -14.88 -4.14
CA GLN A 55 -9.56 -15.93 -4.98
C GLN A 55 -9.83 -17.32 -4.42
N ASN A 56 -9.64 -17.51 -3.11
CA ASN A 56 -9.97 -18.76 -2.43
C ASN A 56 -11.47 -19.08 -2.50
N GLU A 57 -12.31 -18.07 -2.35
CA GLU A 57 -13.77 -18.21 -2.48
C GLU A 57 -14.17 -18.65 -3.88
N ILE A 58 -13.57 -18.06 -4.92
CA ILE A 58 -13.82 -18.44 -6.31
C ILE A 58 -13.42 -19.91 -6.54
N ASP A 59 -12.27 -20.34 -6.00
CA ASP A 59 -11.83 -21.72 -6.10
C ASP A 59 -12.88 -22.69 -5.51
N ARG A 60 -13.46 -22.32 -4.36
CA ARG A 60 -14.54 -23.11 -3.74
C ARG A 60 -15.81 -23.11 -4.59
N LEU A 61 -16.15 -21.96 -5.17
CA LEU A 61 -17.30 -21.83 -6.06
C LEU A 61 -17.16 -22.70 -7.30
N PHE A 62 -15.96 -22.77 -7.88
CA PHE A 62 -15.67 -23.66 -9.00
C PHE A 62 -15.84 -25.12 -8.62
N ALA A 63 -15.31 -25.54 -7.48
CA ALA A 63 -15.47 -26.91 -6.99
C ALA A 63 -16.95 -27.26 -6.83
N LYS A 64 -17.75 -26.35 -6.25
CA LYS A 64 -19.20 -26.55 -6.09
C LYS A 64 -19.91 -26.58 -7.42
N MET A 65 -19.53 -25.73 -8.37
CA MET A 65 -20.11 -25.71 -9.72
C MET A 65 -19.87 -27.02 -10.46
N TYR A 66 -18.68 -27.61 -10.34
CA TYR A 66 -18.39 -28.94 -10.92
C TYR A 66 -19.24 -30.01 -10.32
N GLU A 67 -19.43 -30.02 -8.99
CA GLU A 67 -20.31 -30.95 -8.31
C GLU A 67 -21.78 -30.79 -8.76
N ASP A 68 -22.27 -29.55 -8.83
CA ASP A 68 -23.62 -29.23 -9.26
C ASP A 68 -23.86 -29.65 -10.72
N ARG A 69 -22.84 -29.47 -11.57
CA ARG A 69 -22.94 -29.94 -12.97
C ARG A 69 -22.98 -31.46 -13.07
N ALA A 70 -22.17 -32.17 -12.30
CA ALA A 70 -22.15 -33.62 -12.24
C ALA A 70 -23.49 -34.17 -11.74
N CYS A 71 -24.14 -33.46 -10.80
CA CYS A 71 -25.45 -33.84 -10.25
C CYS A 71 -26.63 -33.27 -11.06
N GLU A 72 -26.38 -32.61 -12.18
CA GLU A 72 -27.39 -32.01 -13.06
C GLU A 72 -28.25 -30.93 -12.38
N LYS A 73 -27.73 -30.31 -11.31
CA LYS A 73 -28.40 -29.22 -10.61
C LYS A 73 -28.29 -27.88 -11.33
N ILE A 74 -27.34 -27.75 -12.24
CA ILE A 74 -27.08 -26.55 -13.03
C ILE A 74 -27.07 -26.92 -14.52
N THR A 75 -27.66 -26.10 -15.37
CA THR A 75 -27.65 -26.32 -16.81
C THR A 75 -26.25 -26.04 -17.39
N GLU A 76 -25.94 -26.71 -18.50
CA GLU A 76 -24.67 -26.46 -19.22
C GLU A 76 -24.48 -24.99 -19.61
N ARG A 77 -25.56 -24.37 -20.06
CA ARG A 77 -25.55 -22.93 -20.41
C ARG A 77 -25.15 -22.07 -19.20
N ASN A 78 -25.75 -22.26 -18.05
CA ASN A 78 -25.45 -21.52 -16.83
C ASN A 78 -24.07 -21.84 -16.31
N PHE A 79 -23.63 -23.09 -16.40
CA PHE A 79 -22.26 -23.48 -16.02
C PHE A 79 -21.23 -22.77 -16.86
N ILE A 80 -21.38 -22.72 -18.19
CA ILE A 80 -20.45 -22.03 -19.09
C ILE A 80 -20.43 -20.54 -18.79
N MET A 81 -21.59 -19.91 -18.60
CA MET A 81 -21.73 -18.49 -18.31
C MET A 81 -21.02 -18.12 -17.00
N LEU A 82 -21.29 -18.86 -15.93
CA LEU A 82 -20.68 -18.61 -14.61
C LEU A 82 -19.18 -18.90 -14.63
N SER A 83 -18.76 -19.99 -15.31
CA SER A 83 -17.35 -20.33 -15.45
C SER A 83 -16.57 -19.20 -16.14
N GLY A 84 -17.10 -18.65 -17.21
CA GLY A 84 -16.49 -17.52 -17.93
C GLY A 84 -16.38 -16.28 -17.06
N LYS A 85 -17.43 -15.98 -16.29
CA LYS A 85 -17.46 -14.83 -15.38
C LYS A 85 -16.41 -14.97 -14.28
N TYR A 86 -16.33 -16.13 -13.65
CA TYR A 86 -15.37 -16.36 -12.56
C TYR A 86 -13.94 -16.47 -13.06
N GLN A 87 -13.69 -17.03 -14.24
CA GLN A 87 -12.37 -17.05 -14.87
C GLN A 87 -11.85 -15.64 -15.13
N LYS A 88 -12.70 -14.76 -15.63
CA LYS A 88 -12.35 -13.35 -15.86
C LYS A 88 -11.98 -12.67 -14.55
N GLU A 89 -12.77 -12.88 -13.50
CA GLU A 89 -12.49 -12.36 -12.17
C GLU A 89 -11.18 -12.88 -11.61
N GLN A 90 -10.86 -14.17 -11.81
CA GLN A 90 -9.59 -14.76 -11.40
C GLN A 90 -8.40 -14.07 -12.05
N ILE A 91 -8.46 -13.78 -13.34
CA ILE A 91 -7.41 -13.10 -14.08
C ILE A 91 -7.20 -11.69 -13.51
N GLU A 92 -8.29 -10.95 -13.28
CA GLU A 92 -8.24 -9.61 -12.70
C GLU A 92 -7.65 -9.63 -11.29
N LEU A 93 -8.04 -10.62 -10.47
CA LEU A 93 -7.51 -10.79 -9.11
C LEU A 93 -6.03 -11.15 -9.12
N GLU A 94 -5.58 -12.01 -10.01
CA GLU A 94 -4.17 -12.36 -10.14
C GLU A 94 -3.32 -11.14 -10.45
N GLN A 95 -3.77 -10.28 -11.38
CA GLN A 95 -3.08 -9.04 -11.70
C GLN A 95 -3.06 -8.09 -10.51
N GLN A 96 -4.19 -7.95 -9.83
CA GLN A 96 -4.31 -7.09 -8.65
C GLN A 96 -3.39 -7.57 -7.53
N ILE A 97 -3.37 -8.87 -7.26
CA ILE A 97 -2.51 -9.47 -6.23
C ILE A 97 -1.04 -9.25 -6.56
N THR A 98 -0.63 -9.50 -7.82
CA THR A 98 0.74 -9.30 -8.27
C THR A 98 1.17 -7.85 -8.10
N ASN A 99 0.33 -6.91 -8.53
CA ASN A 99 0.61 -5.47 -8.41
C ASN A 99 0.73 -5.04 -6.96
N LEU A 100 -0.18 -5.51 -6.09
CA LEU A 100 -0.16 -5.17 -4.66
C LEU A 100 1.08 -5.74 -3.98
N ARG A 101 1.48 -6.95 -4.31
CA ARG A 101 2.72 -7.55 -3.77
C ARG A 101 3.95 -6.78 -4.19
N GLU A 102 4.03 -6.37 -5.45
CA GLU A 102 5.13 -5.54 -5.96
C GLU A 102 5.19 -4.19 -5.26
N GLU A 103 4.05 -3.53 -5.12
CA GLU A 103 3.96 -2.23 -4.44
C GLU A 103 4.37 -2.32 -2.98
N LEU A 104 3.92 -3.37 -2.28
CA LEU A 104 4.31 -3.61 -0.89
C LEU A 104 5.80 -3.91 -0.75
N SER A 105 6.36 -4.69 -1.67
CA SER A 105 7.79 -4.98 -1.70
C SER A 105 8.61 -3.71 -1.90
N LYS A 106 8.20 -2.84 -2.82
CA LYS A 106 8.86 -1.54 -3.03
C LYS A 106 8.79 -0.67 -1.79
N MET A 107 7.65 -0.63 -1.13
CA MET A 107 7.49 0.13 0.11
C MET A 107 8.43 -0.35 1.21
N GLU A 108 8.59 -1.66 1.35
CA GLU A 108 9.54 -2.23 2.31
C GLU A 108 10.98 -1.87 1.98
N GLN A 109 11.37 -1.95 0.70
CA GLN A 109 12.71 -1.55 0.25
C GLN A 109 12.96 -0.08 0.48
N ASP A 110 12.00 0.78 0.21
CA ASP A 110 12.12 2.22 0.44
C ASP A 110 12.26 2.53 1.93
N MET A 111 11.54 1.83 2.80
CA MET A 111 11.68 1.98 4.25
C MET A 111 13.07 1.54 4.73
N ILE A 112 13.60 0.44 4.23
CA ILE A 112 14.95 -0.04 4.55
C ILE A 112 16.00 0.95 4.05
N GLY A 113 15.82 1.49 2.85
CA GLY A 113 16.70 2.51 2.28
C GLY A 113 16.70 3.81 3.07
N ALA A 114 15.56 4.20 3.65
CA ALA A 114 15.43 5.40 4.46
C ALA A 114 16.09 5.29 5.83
N GLU A 115 16.24 4.07 6.35
CA GLU A 115 16.91 3.81 7.64
C GLU A 115 18.43 3.85 7.54
N LYS A 116 18.99 3.78 6.34
CA LYS A 116 20.41 3.93 6.10
C LYS A 116 20.78 5.40 5.94
#